data_a7d5fd52078c618449fb04598828d5ae
#
_entry.id   a7d5fd52078c618449fb04598828d5ae
#
_cell.length_a   1.000
_cell.length_b   1.000
_cell.length_c   1.000
_cell.angle_alpha   90.00
_cell.angle_beta   90.00
_cell.angle_gamma   90.00
#
_symmetry.space_group_name_H-M   'P 1'
#
loop_
_entity.id
_entity.type
_entity.pdbx_description
1 polymer ?
#
loop_
_entity_poly.entity_id
_entity_poly.type
_entity_poly.pdbx_seq_one_letter_code
_entity_poly.pdbx_strand_id
1 'polypeptide(L)'
;MQTIEDIAKAIMADPENKEFTEQGIKPLFAAPKNARINIVGQAPGLKTQQAGLYWKDKSGDRLREWLGVDEETFYHSGYFAVLPMDFYFPGHGKSGDLPPRKDFADKWHQPILELLPDIELTILI
;
A
#
# COMPACT_ATOMS: atom_id res chain seq x y z
N MET A 1 15.17 5.40 -17.02
CA MET A 1 15.02 4.34 -16.01
C MET A 1 13.79 4.64 -15.15
N GLN A 2 12.95 3.64 -14.91
CA GLN A 2 11.73 3.82 -14.14
C GLN A 2 12.04 3.85 -12.63
N THR A 3 11.42 4.81 -11.92
CA THR A 3 11.54 4.95 -10.47
C THR A 3 10.19 4.68 -9.81
N ILE A 4 10.21 4.58 -8.47
CA ILE A 4 8.95 4.45 -7.70
C ILE A 4 8.05 5.66 -7.94
N GLU A 5 8.62 6.87 -8.02
CA GLU A 5 7.84 8.08 -8.34
C GLU A 5 7.21 8.00 -9.72
N ASP A 6 7.93 7.46 -10.70
CA ASP A 6 7.40 7.27 -12.05
C ASP A 6 6.20 6.31 -12.05
N ILE A 7 6.31 5.24 -11.28
CA ILE A 7 5.21 4.27 -11.14
C ILE A 7 4.02 4.93 -10.44
N ALA A 8 4.26 5.70 -9.38
CA ALA A 8 3.18 6.41 -8.69
C ALA A 8 2.46 7.37 -9.64
N LYS A 9 3.20 8.09 -10.48
CA LYS A 9 2.60 8.97 -11.50
C LYS A 9 1.79 8.18 -12.52
N ALA A 10 2.27 7.01 -12.94
CA ALA A 10 1.56 6.14 -13.86
C ALA A 10 0.24 5.64 -13.26
N ILE A 11 0.26 5.27 -11.97
CA ILE A 11 -0.96 4.88 -11.25
C ILE A 11 -1.96 6.02 -11.24
N MET A 12 -1.51 7.24 -10.92
CA MET A 12 -2.37 8.41 -10.87
C MET A 12 -2.93 8.77 -12.25
N ALA A 13 -2.19 8.52 -13.30
CA ALA A 13 -2.62 8.81 -14.67
C ALA A 13 -3.54 7.73 -15.26
N ASP A 14 -3.63 6.55 -14.64
CA ASP A 14 -4.48 5.47 -15.12
C ASP A 14 -5.96 5.90 -15.05
N PRO A 15 -6.72 5.76 -16.15
CA PRO A 15 -8.14 6.12 -16.15
C PRO A 15 -8.97 5.44 -15.06
N GLU A 16 -8.59 4.24 -14.64
CA GLU A 16 -9.28 3.52 -13.56
C GLU A 16 -9.19 4.26 -12.22
N ASN A 17 -8.20 5.13 -12.05
CA ASN A 17 -7.96 5.88 -10.82
C ASN A 17 -8.32 7.37 -10.97
N LYS A 18 -8.96 7.74 -12.07
CA LYS A 18 -9.27 9.13 -12.41
C LYS A 18 -10.01 9.88 -11.30
N GLU A 19 -11.03 9.26 -10.72
CA GLU A 19 -11.83 9.89 -9.68
C GLU A 19 -11.01 10.23 -8.44
N PHE A 20 -10.08 9.36 -8.07
CA PHE A 20 -9.21 9.62 -6.93
C PHE A 20 -8.23 10.76 -7.26
N THR A 21 -7.64 10.71 -8.42
CA THR A 21 -6.68 11.74 -8.86
C THR A 21 -7.33 13.12 -8.93
N GLU A 22 -8.55 13.21 -9.42
CA GLU A 22 -9.31 14.48 -9.51
C GLU A 22 -9.61 15.06 -8.12
N GLN A 23 -9.73 14.20 -7.11
CA GLN A 23 -9.96 14.63 -5.73
C GLN A 23 -8.67 14.90 -4.96
N GLY A 24 -7.52 14.80 -5.61
CA GLY A 24 -6.23 14.99 -4.95
C GLY A 24 -5.79 13.83 -4.09
N ILE A 25 -6.41 12.65 -4.24
CA ILE A 25 -6.07 11.45 -3.48
C ILE A 25 -4.93 10.73 -4.16
N LYS A 26 -3.86 10.46 -3.42
CA LYS A 26 -2.70 9.75 -3.93
C LYS A 26 -2.79 8.25 -3.62
N PRO A 27 -2.16 7.39 -4.45
CA PRO A 27 -2.09 5.97 -4.12
C PRO A 27 -1.33 5.75 -2.82
N LEU A 28 -1.90 4.92 -1.94
CA LEU A 28 -1.34 4.70 -0.61
C LEU A 28 -0.54 3.41 -0.60
N PHE A 29 0.78 3.55 -0.64
CA PHE A 29 1.71 2.43 -0.56
C PHE A 29 3.07 2.94 -0.08
N ALA A 30 3.93 2.02 0.34
CA ALA A 30 5.30 2.36 0.72
C ALA A 30 6.26 1.38 0.06
N ALA A 31 7.25 1.90 -0.65
CA ALA A 31 8.21 1.09 -1.38
C ALA A 31 9.64 1.64 -1.19
N PRO A 32 10.17 1.61 0.05
CA PRO A 32 11.54 2.04 0.27
C PRO A 32 12.51 1.08 -0.45
N LYS A 33 13.52 1.64 -1.09
CA LYS A 33 14.40 0.91 -2.00
C LYS A 33 15.05 -0.33 -1.38
N ASN A 34 15.40 -0.26 -0.10
CA ASN A 34 16.11 -1.33 0.58
C ASN A 34 15.20 -2.20 1.45
N ALA A 35 13.90 -2.14 1.21
CA ALA A 35 12.94 -2.96 1.97
C ALA A 35 13.26 -4.44 1.82
N ARG A 36 13.11 -5.16 2.92
CA ARG A 36 13.34 -6.61 2.98
C ARG A 36 12.06 -7.40 3.20
N ILE A 37 11.06 -6.77 3.77
CA ILE A 37 9.78 -7.42 4.05
C ILE A 37 8.68 -6.61 3.37
N ASN A 38 7.85 -7.31 2.60
CA ASN A 38 6.70 -6.71 1.94
C ASN A 38 5.43 -7.15 2.67
N ILE A 39 4.64 -6.20 3.12
CA ILE A 39 3.36 -6.45 3.79
C ILE A 39 2.24 -6.19 2.79
N VAL A 40 1.44 -7.21 2.52
CA VAL A 40 0.30 -7.12 1.60
C VAL A 40 -0.99 -7.22 2.38
N GLY A 41 -1.69 -6.10 2.53
CA GLY A 41 -3.03 -6.05 3.10
C GLY A 41 -4.07 -5.96 2.00
N GLN A 42 -5.32 -5.72 2.38
CA GLN A 42 -6.43 -5.66 1.42
C GLN A 42 -6.48 -4.31 0.70
N ALA A 43 -7.25 -3.38 1.21
CA ALA A 43 -7.35 -2.02 0.69
C ALA A 43 -7.45 -1.08 1.88
N PRO A 44 -7.02 0.19 1.74
CA PRO A 44 -7.20 1.13 2.83
C PRO A 44 -8.69 1.40 3.05
N GLY A 45 -9.09 1.54 4.32
CA GLY A 45 -10.40 2.05 4.65
C GLY A 45 -10.44 3.56 4.41
N LEU A 46 -11.63 4.16 4.51
CA LEU A 46 -11.78 5.59 4.26
C LEU A 46 -10.91 6.44 5.19
N LYS A 47 -10.90 6.13 6.48
CA LYS A 47 -10.10 6.88 7.46
C LYS A 47 -8.60 6.74 7.19
N THR A 48 -8.17 5.56 6.80
CA THR A 48 -6.76 5.30 6.46
C THR A 48 -6.37 6.10 5.22
N GLN A 49 -7.21 6.12 4.20
CA GLN A 49 -6.96 6.91 2.99
C GLN A 49 -6.89 8.40 3.30
N GLN A 50 -7.80 8.90 4.13
CA GLN A 50 -7.81 10.31 4.54
C GLN A 50 -6.58 10.68 5.35
N ALA A 51 -6.12 9.78 6.23
CA ALA A 51 -4.93 10.00 7.05
C ALA A 51 -3.62 9.89 6.24
N GLY A 52 -3.64 9.16 5.13
CA GLY A 52 -2.46 8.94 4.31
C GLY A 52 -1.40 8.04 4.94
N LEU A 53 -1.79 7.22 5.94
CA LEU A 53 -0.86 6.38 6.67
C LEU A 53 -1.55 5.09 7.11
N TYR A 54 -1.11 3.94 6.60
CA TYR A 54 -1.71 2.65 6.93
C TYR A 54 -1.16 2.07 8.21
N TRP A 55 -1.92 1.11 8.75
CA TRP A 55 -1.53 0.38 9.95
C TRP A 55 -1.35 1.30 11.17
N LYS A 56 -2.07 2.44 11.21
CA LYS A 56 -2.03 3.39 12.34
C LYS A 56 -3.12 3.13 13.38
N ASP A 57 -3.95 2.13 13.16
CA ASP A 57 -5.04 1.72 14.05
C ASP A 57 -4.64 0.53 14.92
N LYS A 58 -5.62 -0.06 15.62
CA LYS A 58 -5.38 -1.22 16.49
C LYS A 58 -4.85 -2.43 15.75
N SER A 59 -5.28 -2.64 14.51
CA SER A 59 -4.77 -3.75 13.71
C SER A 59 -3.30 -3.53 13.36
N GLY A 60 -2.89 -2.28 13.16
CA GLY A 60 -1.49 -1.93 12.99
C GLY A 60 -0.66 -2.18 14.23
N ASP A 61 -1.20 -1.86 15.42
CA ASP A 61 -0.52 -2.15 16.68
C ASP A 61 -0.27 -3.65 16.83
N ARG A 62 -1.27 -4.46 16.49
CA ARG A 62 -1.16 -5.93 16.53
C ARG A 62 -0.13 -6.45 15.52
N LEU A 63 -0.14 -5.91 14.32
CA LEU A 63 0.83 -6.28 13.29
C LEU A 63 2.26 -6.02 13.76
N ARG A 64 2.51 -4.85 14.32
CA ARG A 64 3.85 -4.50 14.84
C ARG A 64 4.25 -5.39 16.00
N GLU A 65 3.30 -5.74 16.88
CA GLU A 65 3.56 -6.69 17.96
C GLU A 65 3.98 -8.06 17.43
N TRP A 66 3.29 -8.56 16.42
CA TRP A 66 3.64 -9.84 15.78
C TRP A 66 5.00 -9.78 15.09
N LEU A 67 5.34 -8.65 14.48
CA LEU A 67 6.64 -8.45 13.84
C LEU A 67 7.77 -8.20 14.85
N GLY A 68 7.42 -7.87 16.08
CA GLY A 68 8.41 -7.55 17.12
C GLY A 68 9.08 -6.21 16.94
N VAL A 69 8.39 -5.24 16.33
CA VAL A 69 8.95 -3.90 16.05
C VAL A 69 8.04 -2.81 16.60
N ASP A 70 8.61 -1.63 16.85
CA ASP A 70 7.85 -0.46 17.27
C ASP A 70 7.39 0.35 16.03
N GLU A 71 6.63 1.42 16.28
CA GLU A 71 6.15 2.30 15.20
C GLU A 71 7.29 2.92 14.40
N GLU A 72 8.32 3.39 15.09
CA GLU A 72 9.43 4.04 14.41
C GLU A 72 10.16 3.10 13.48
N THR A 73 10.43 1.89 13.93
CA THR A 73 11.05 0.86 13.09
C THR A 73 10.16 0.52 11.91
N PHE A 74 8.86 0.35 12.15
CA PHE A 74 7.92 0.00 11.08
C PHE A 74 7.87 1.07 9.98
N TYR A 75 7.72 2.34 10.36
CA TYR A 75 7.53 3.43 9.39
C TYR A 75 8.83 4.05 8.87
N HIS A 76 9.90 4.03 9.65
CA HIS A 76 11.08 4.84 9.35
C HIS A 76 12.39 4.06 9.16
N SER A 77 12.40 2.74 9.38
CA SER A 77 13.62 1.96 9.21
C SER A 77 13.99 1.70 7.75
N GLY A 78 13.02 1.79 6.84
CA GLY A 78 13.22 1.40 5.45
C GLY A 78 13.19 -0.11 5.21
N TYR A 79 12.92 -0.92 6.24
CA TYR A 79 12.86 -2.38 6.12
C TYR A 79 11.56 -2.89 5.50
N PHE A 80 10.48 -2.12 5.62
CA PHE A 80 9.14 -2.61 5.29
C PHE A 80 8.58 -1.88 4.08
N ALA A 81 8.20 -2.65 3.06
CA ALA A 81 7.34 -2.18 2.00
C ALA A 81 5.89 -2.53 2.38
N VAL A 82 4.96 -1.69 1.98
CA VAL A 82 3.53 -1.92 2.20
C VAL A 82 2.84 -1.76 0.86
N LEU A 83 2.41 -2.87 0.28
CA LEU A 83 1.73 -2.91 -1.01
C LEU A 83 0.37 -3.57 -0.83
N PRO A 84 -0.68 -2.79 -0.46
CA PRO A 84 -2.03 -3.35 -0.36
C PRO A 84 -2.50 -3.88 -1.72
N MET A 85 -3.51 -4.73 -1.71
CA MET A 85 -4.10 -5.25 -2.95
C MET A 85 -4.77 -4.15 -3.77
N ASP A 86 -5.20 -3.06 -3.14
CA ASP A 86 -5.63 -1.82 -3.78
C ASP A 86 -5.01 -0.66 -3.02
N PHE A 87 -4.50 0.33 -3.72
CA PHE A 87 -3.86 1.49 -3.10
C PHE A 87 -4.85 2.61 -2.79
N TYR A 88 -6.12 2.41 -3.07
CA TYR A 88 -7.19 3.38 -2.84
C TYR A 88 -8.34 2.71 -2.11
N PHE A 89 -9.13 3.51 -1.40
CA PHE A 89 -10.36 3.02 -0.77
C PHE A 89 -11.40 2.70 -1.86
N PRO A 90 -11.83 1.43 -1.99
CA PRO A 90 -12.69 1.02 -3.11
C PRO A 90 -14.17 1.40 -2.92
N GLY A 91 -14.57 1.85 -1.74
CA GLY A 91 -15.94 2.26 -1.47
C GLY A 91 -16.63 1.43 -0.41
N HIS A 92 -17.83 1.85 -0.02
CA HIS A 92 -18.66 1.14 0.92
C HIS A 92 -19.58 0.16 0.19
N GLY A 93 -19.73 -1.06 0.75
CA GLY A 93 -20.67 -2.06 0.28
C GLY A 93 -21.86 -2.18 1.22
N LYS A 94 -22.69 -3.22 1.01
CA LYS A 94 -23.86 -3.48 1.83
C LYS A 94 -23.50 -3.93 3.24
N SER A 95 -22.38 -4.63 3.42
CA SER A 95 -21.99 -5.21 4.70
C SER A 95 -20.52 -4.88 5.02
N GLY A 96 -20.14 -3.62 4.84
CA GLY A 96 -18.79 -3.15 5.09
C GLY A 96 -18.15 -2.61 3.83
N ASP A 97 -16.85 -2.40 3.87
CA ASP A 97 -16.11 -1.88 2.73
C ASP A 97 -16.07 -2.88 1.58
N LEU A 98 -16.06 -2.37 0.36
CA LEU A 98 -15.89 -3.22 -0.80
C LEU A 98 -14.50 -3.86 -0.78
N PRO A 99 -14.33 -5.04 -1.39
CA PRO A 99 -13.02 -5.66 -1.50
C PRO A 99 -12.11 -4.83 -2.43
N PRO A 100 -10.79 -5.10 -2.41
CA PRO A 100 -9.88 -4.47 -3.37
C PRO A 100 -10.39 -4.66 -4.79
N ARG A 101 -10.17 -3.65 -5.63
CA ARG A 101 -10.58 -3.75 -7.02
C ARG A 101 -9.83 -4.89 -7.70
N LYS A 102 -10.55 -5.63 -8.54
CA LYS A 102 -9.99 -6.73 -9.30
C LYS A 102 -8.86 -6.22 -10.21
N ASP A 103 -7.82 -6.97 -10.34
CA ASP A 103 -6.68 -6.69 -11.23
C ASP A 103 -5.77 -5.53 -10.83
N PHE A 104 -6.08 -4.76 -9.77
CA PHE A 104 -5.22 -3.65 -9.36
C PHE A 104 -3.83 -4.17 -8.97
N ALA A 105 -3.77 -5.17 -8.09
CA ALA A 105 -2.50 -5.72 -7.64
C ALA A 105 -1.72 -6.36 -8.79
N ASP A 106 -2.40 -7.09 -9.67
CA ASP A 106 -1.78 -7.73 -10.82
C ASP A 106 -1.10 -6.72 -11.75
N LYS A 107 -1.68 -5.53 -11.84
CA LYS A 107 -1.17 -4.48 -12.71
C LYS A 107 0.03 -3.74 -12.10
N TRP A 108 -0.01 -3.48 -10.79
CA TRP A 108 0.92 -2.53 -10.18
C TRP A 108 1.96 -3.13 -9.24
N HIS A 109 1.70 -4.29 -8.63
CA HIS A 109 2.67 -4.86 -7.68
C HIS A 109 3.97 -5.26 -8.35
N GLN A 110 3.92 -5.93 -9.50
CA GLN A 110 5.12 -6.42 -10.16
C GLN A 110 6.10 -5.32 -10.55
N PRO A 111 5.67 -4.21 -11.20
CA PRO A 111 6.60 -3.12 -11.52
C PRO A 111 7.27 -2.52 -10.29
N ILE A 112 6.54 -2.42 -9.17
CA ILE A 112 7.10 -1.90 -7.92
C ILE A 112 8.12 -2.89 -7.34
N LEU A 113 7.76 -4.17 -7.27
CA LEU A 113 8.64 -5.21 -6.71
C LEU A 113 9.94 -5.35 -7.50
N GLU A 114 9.92 -5.11 -8.81
CA GLU A 114 11.12 -5.11 -9.62
C GLU A 114 12.13 -4.05 -9.20
N LEU A 115 11.67 -2.98 -8.53
CA LEU A 115 12.53 -1.92 -8.01
C LEU A 115 12.93 -2.15 -6.55
N LEU A 116 12.51 -3.25 -5.94
CA LEU A 116 12.82 -3.60 -4.55
C LEU A 116 13.57 -4.94 -4.52
N PRO A 117 14.85 -4.95 -4.93
CA PRO A 117 15.59 -6.21 -5.11
C PRO A 117 15.93 -6.94 -3.81
N ASP A 118 15.82 -6.26 -2.66
CA ASP A 118 16.20 -6.83 -1.37
C ASP A 118 15.04 -7.51 -0.64
N ILE A 119 13.84 -7.54 -1.22
CA ILE A 119 12.69 -8.22 -0.59
C ILE A 119 13.01 -9.71 -0.44
N GLU A 120 12.96 -10.18 0.81
CA GLU A 120 13.23 -11.57 1.17
C GLU A 120 11.96 -12.32 1.57
N LEU A 121 10.94 -11.58 2.03
CA LEU A 121 9.71 -12.17 2.57
C LEU A 121 8.52 -11.29 2.23
N THR A 122 7.44 -11.92 1.77
CA THR A 122 6.15 -11.24 1.58
C THR A 122 5.15 -11.86 2.55
N ILE A 123 4.51 -11.03 3.35
CA ILE A 123 3.50 -11.44 4.32
C ILE A 123 2.13 -11.00 3.81
N LEU A 124 1.23 -11.96 3.66
CA LEU A 124 -0.15 -11.71 3.24
C LEU A 124 -1.04 -11.65 4.48
N ILE A 125 -1.82 -10.60 4.57
CA ILE A 125 -2.72 -10.39 5.72
C ILE A 125 -4.18 -10.43 5.29
#